data_3e6a0833dee818d92b199f2726b17031
#
_entry.id   3e6a0833dee818d92b199f2726b17031
#
_cell.length_a   1.000
_cell.length_b   1.000
_cell.length_c   1.000
_cell.angle_alpha   90.00
_cell.angle_beta   90.00
_cell.angle_gamma   90.00
#
_symmetry.space_group_name_H-M   'P 1'
#
loop_
_entity.id
_entity.type
_entity.pdbx_description
1 polymer ?
#
loop_
_entity_poly.entity_id
_entity_poly.type
_entity_poly.pdbx_seq_one_letter_code
_entity_poly.pdbx_strand_id
1 'polypeptide(L)'
;MTWLQRRDGRDGVVTTVDAWLNCRLAGAFVTDAATASRTLLLDLERTRWSEEACELFEVDPTRQPEIVDCDAAVGETHAFGGSLPVTGLAVDQQAALFAESCFNSGEAKCTYGTGAFILATAGDDVVQSRARLAACVAWRLGGATTYCLDGQVYTAGSVVGWLQELDLISAAADLDRINSDADDVVFVPSLAGLGAPFWSPHARGGWLGLSLATRRDDLVRAVIWGIAAQIASLARAMGDDIGRPLDRLRVDGGLTRSASLMQAQADLLQAPVELYPSPDATALGVGAFARLGSGSASTAAEAVGEWSPVAVFEPRLDPAEAAERLARWEAAARALAELARGRG
;
A
#
# COMPACT_ATOMS: atom_id res chain seq x y z
N MET A 1 18.74 2.25 -11.14
CA MET A 1 19.74 1.28 -11.68
C MET A 1 20.67 1.97 -12.65
N THR A 2 20.24 2.41 -13.82
CA THR A 2 21.05 3.06 -14.87
C THR A 2 21.98 4.17 -14.38
N TRP A 3 21.49 5.06 -13.50
CA TRP A 3 22.31 6.14 -12.93
C TRP A 3 23.49 5.61 -12.09
N LEU A 4 23.26 4.59 -11.26
CA LEU A 4 24.33 3.96 -10.48
C LEU A 4 25.39 3.32 -11.38
N GLN A 5 24.96 2.57 -12.40
CA GLN A 5 25.87 1.92 -13.34
C GLN A 5 26.70 2.91 -14.15
N ARG A 6 26.11 4.05 -14.54
CA ARG A 6 26.82 5.11 -15.24
C ARG A 6 27.82 5.86 -14.34
N ARG A 7 27.51 5.98 -13.03
CA ARG A 7 28.36 6.65 -12.06
C ARG A 7 29.48 5.77 -11.54
N ASP A 8 29.16 4.54 -11.16
CA ASP A 8 30.05 3.66 -10.39
C ASP A 8 30.65 2.49 -11.23
N GLY A 9 30.28 2.44 -12.53
CA GLY A 9 30.71 1.36 -13.43
C GLY A 9 29.77 0.17 -13.45
N ARG A 10 30.06 -0.80 -14.34
CA ARG A 10 29.20 -1.99 -14.57
C ARG A 10 29.80 -3.29 -14.01
N ASP A 11 30.84 -3.21 -13.19
CA ASP A 11 31.50 -4.40 -12.64
C ASP A 11 30.66 -5.06 -11.55
N GLY A 12 29.87 -4.30 -10.81
CA GLY A 12 28.90 -4.76 -9.83
C GLY A 12 27.52 -5.10 -10.42
N VAL A 13 26.67 -5.71 -9.61
CA VAL A 13 25.25 -5.93 -9.91
C VAL A 13 24.41 -4.97 -9.10
N VAL A 14 23.55 -4.21 -9.78
CA VAL A 14 22.53 -3.38 -9.11
C VAL A 14 21.28 -4.22 -8.95
N THR A 15 20.94 -4.54 -7.73
CA THR A 15 19.82 -5.42 -7.37
C THR A 15 19.07 -4.91 -6.14
N THR A 16 18.08 -5.62 -5.68
CA THR A 16 17.27 -5.33 -4.50
C THR A 16 17.97 -5.74 -3.20
N VAL A 17 17.57 -5.14 -2.08
CA VAL A 17 18.21 -5.40 -0.76
C VAL A 17 18.00 -6.84 -0.31
N ASP A 18 16.85 -7.45 -0.62
CA ASP A 18 16.55 -8.85 -0.31
C ASP A 18 17.54 -9.81 -0.98
N ALA A 19 17.87 -9.61 -2.26
CA ALA A 19 18.86 -10.42 -2.95
C ALA A 19 20.26 -10.33 -2.30
N TRP A 20 20.64 -9.14 -1.84
CA TRP A 20 21.87 -8.95 -1.08
C TRP A 20 21.83 -9.67 0.28
N LEU A 21 20.69 -9.57 1.00
CA LEU A 21 20.49 -10.25 2.28
C LEU A 21 20.55 -11.77 2.11
N ASN A 22 19.85 -12.33 1.14
CA ASN A 22 19.86 -13.77 0.85
C ASN A 22 21.26 -14.27 0.51
N CYS A 23 22.01 -13.51 -0.29
CA CYS A 23 23.41 -13.82 -0.58
C CYS A 23 24.28 -13.81 0.69
N ARG A 24 24.05 -12.87 1.62
CA ARG A 24 24.84 -12.78 2.87
C ARG A 24 24.43 -13.81 3.92
N LEU A 25 23.17 -14.16 4.00
CA LEU A 25 22.63 -15.07 5.01
C LEU A 25 22.75 -16.54 4.59
N ALA A 26 22.44 -16.85 3.35
CA ALA A 26 22.34 -18.22 2.85
C ALA A 26 23.28 -18.53 1.66
N GLY A 27 24.06 -17.57 1.18
CA GLY A 27 24.91 -17.74 -0.01
C GLY A 27 24.13 -17.82 -1.32
N ALA A 28 22.82 -17.59 -1.30
CA ALA A 28 21.93 -17.69 -2.45
C ALA A 28 21.67 -16.31 -3.07
N PHE A 29 21.98 -16.13 -4.35
CA PHE A 29 21.70 -14.90 -5.08
C PHE A 29 20.33 -14.98 -5.74
N VAL A 30 19.27 -14.80 -4.93
CA VAL A 30 17.87 -14.95 -5.31
C VAL A 30 17.05 -13.77 -4.83
N THR A 31 15.91 -13.55 -5.49
CA THR A 31 14.84 -12.63 -5.08
C THR A 31 13.49 -13.34 -5.27
N ASP A 32 12.48 -12.99 -4.49
CA ASP A 32 11.13 -13.51 -4.71
C ASP A 32 10.40 -12.76 -5.84
N ALA A 33 9.34 -13.41 -6.38
CA ALA A 33 8.57 -12.85 -7.49
C ALA A 33 7.87 -11.53 -7.13
N ALA A 34 7.41 -11.36 -5.88
CA ALA A 34 6.76 -10.14 -5.43
C ALA A 34 7.76 -8.97 -5.39
N THR A 35 8.95 -9.16 -4.79
CA THR A 35 10.03 -8.17 -4.80
C THR A 35 10.50 -7.85 -6.21
N ALA A 36 10.71 -8.88 -7.07
CA ALA A 36 11.10 -8.69 -8.46
C ALA A 36 10.09 -7.81 -9.22
N SER A 37 8.78 -7.93 -8.95
CA SER A 37 7.74 -7.14 -9.61
C SER A 37 7.82 -5.64 -9.29
N ARG A 38 8.51 -5.24 -8.22
CA ARG A 38 8.69 -3.82 -7.83
C ARG A 38 9.86 -3.14 -8.56
N THR A 39 10.66 -3.89 -9.31
CA THR A 39 11.86 -3.37 -9.99
C THR A 39 11.57 -2.68 -11.32
N LEU A 40 10.39 -2.84 -11.90
CA LEU A 40 10.02 -2.50 -13.28
C LEU A 40 10.77 -3.33 -14.35
N LEU A 41 11.47 -4.38 -13.95
CA LEU A 41 12.22 -5.26 -14.85
C LEU A 41 11.54 -6.61 -15.07
N LEU A 42 10.46 -6.91 -14.32
CA LEU A 42 9.75 -8.18 -14.41
C LEU A 42 8.71 -8.16 -15.55
N ASP A 43 8.72 -9.18 -16.38
CA ASP A 43 7.57 -9.59 -17.19
C ASP A 43 6.56 -10.26 -16.24
N LEU A 44 5.46 -9.54 -15.92
CA LEU A 44 4.49 -10.00 -14.93
C LEU A 44 3.79 -11.30 -15.37
N GLU A 45 3.44 -11.44 -16.66
CA GLU A 45 2.71 -12.62 -17.16
C GLU A 45 3.57 -13.89 -17.09
N ARG A 46 4.87 -13.75 -17.34
CA ARG A 46 5.81 -14.88 -17.36
C ARG A 46 6.58 -15.04 -16.07
N THR A 47 6.49 -14.08 -15.16
CA THR A 47 7.22 -14.01 -13.89
C THR A 47 8.74 -14.23 -14.08
N ARG A 48 9.33 -13.53 -15.06
CA ARG A 48 10.77 -13.57 -15.39
C ARG A 48 11.29 -12.17 -15.73
N TRP A 49 12.59 -11.99 -15.72
CA TRP A 49 13.20 -10.74 -16.16
C TRP A 49 12.83 -10.44 -17.63
N SER A 50 12.33 -9.24 -17.87
CA SER A 50 11.97 -8.76 -19.20
C SER A 50 13.23 -8.31 -19.95
N GLU A 51 13.55 -8.93 -21.07
CA GLU A 51 14.68 -8.53 -21.91
C GLU A 51 14.53 -7.07 -22.38
N GLU A 52 13.31 -6.69 -22.82
CA GLU A 52 12.99 -5.34 -23.27
C GLU A 52 13.16 -4.29 -22.16
N ALA A 53 12.62 -4.55 -20.98
CA ALA A 53 12.77 -3.64 -19.84
C ALA A 53 14.24 -3.55 -19.37
N CYS A 54 14.95 -4.67 -19.34
CA CYS A 54 16.36 -4.70 -18.99
C CYS A 54 17.20 -3.92 -20.01
N GLU A 55 16.93 -4.03 -21.29
CA GLU A 55 17.58 -3.24 -22.34
C GLU A 55 17.31 -1.74 -22.15
N LEU A 56 16.04 -1.35 -21.95
CA LEU A 56 15.64 0.05 -21.73
C LEU A 56 16.37 0.68 -20.53
N PHE A 57 16.55 -0.07 -19.44
CA PHE A 57 17.22 0.39 -18.23
C PHE A 57 18.72 0.09 -18.21
N GLU A 58 19.31 -0.40 -19.31
CA GLU A 58 20.72 -0.76 -19.46
C GLU A 58 21.19 -1.80 -18.41
N VAL A 59 20.32 -2.73 -18.03
CA VAL A 59 20.57 -3.80 -17.05
C VAL A 59 20.79 -5.11 -17.79
N ASP A 60 21.81 -5.86 -17.43
CA ASP A 60 22.05 -7.21 -17.94
C ASP A 60 21.15 -8.23 -17.21
N PRO A 61 20.14 -8.83 -17.88
CA PRO A 61 19.23 -9.77 -17.24
C PRO A 61 19.92 -11.05 -16.78
N THR A 62 21.04 -11.44 -17.41
CA THR A 62 21.78 -12.66 -17.04
C THR A 62 22.54 -12.52 -15.72
N ARG A 63 22.73 -11.29 -15.24
CA ARG A 63 23.39 -10.96 -13.98
C ARG A 63 22.42 -10.68 -12.85
N GLN A 64 21.10 -10.67 -13.13
CA GLN A 64 20.09 -10.47 -12.08
C GLN A 64 19.91 -11.74 -11.24
N PRO A 65 19.40 -11.60 -9.98
CA PRO A 65 19.16 -12.75 -9.13
C PRO A 65 18.14 -13.72 -9.76
N GLU A 66 18.23 -14.98 -9.43
CA GLU A 66 17.19 -15.95 -9.77
C GLU A 66 15.88 -15.57 -9.08
N ILE A 67 14.75 -15.66 -9.79
CA ILE A 67 13.43 -15.38 -9.25
C ILE A 67 12.83 -16.66 -8.70
N VAL A 68 12.62 -16.69 -7.39
CA VAL A 68 12.09 -17.86 -6.67
C VAL A 68 10.66 -17.60 -6.14
N ASP A 69 10.02 -18.64 -5.66
CA ASP A 69 8.72 -18.55 -4.97
C ASP A 69 8.90 -17.91 -3.59
N CYS A 70 7.83 -17.29 -3.05
CA CYS A 70 7.89 -16.65 -1.73
C CYS A 70 8.12 -17.66 -0.59
N ASP A 71 7.78 -18.91 -0.79
CA ASP A 71 7.99 -20.05 0.12
C ASP A 71 9.21 -20.90 -0.24
N ALA A 72 10.08 -20.45 -1.14
CA ALA A 72 11.25 -21.22 -1.54
C ALA A 72 12.24 -21.44 -0.39
N ALA A 73 12.78 -22.66 -0.27
CA ALA A 73 13.91 -22.96 0.59
C ALA A 73 15.20 -22.58 -0.14
N VAL A 74 15.83 -21.46 0.23
CA VAL A 74 16.97 -20.89 -0.49
C VAL A 74 18.32 -21.21 0.14
N GLY A 75 18.33 -21.87 1.30
CA GLY A 75 19.55 -22.28 1.98
C GLY A 75 19.41 -22.24 3.50
N GLU A 76 20.56 -22.27 4.19
CA GLU A 76 20.63 -22.20 5.64
C GLU A 76 21.50 -21.02 6.08
N THR A 77 21.17 -20.44 7.23
CA THR A 77 21.99 -19.41 7.85
C THR A 77 22.47 -19.84 9.24
N HIS A 78 23.71 -19.46 9.57
CA HIS A 78 24.30 -19.64 10.90
C HIS A 78 24.43 -18.34 11.69
N ALA A 79 23.92 -17.24 11.15
CA ALA A 79 24.10 -15.89 11.72
C ALA A 79 23.43 -15.69 13.09
N PHE A 80 22.50 -16.57 13.48
CA PHE A 80 21.67 -16.43 14.69
C PHE A 80 21.93 -17.51 15.74
N GLY A 81 23.09 -18.21 15.68
CA GLY A 81 23.46 -19.19 16.70
C GLY A 81 22.86 -20.57 16.49
N GLY A 82 23.03 -21.14 15.32
CA GLY A 82 22.57 -22.47 14.92
C GLY A 82 22.41 -22.54 13.41
N SER A 83 21.99 -23.68 12.87
CA SER A 83 21.56 -23.78 11.49
C SER A 83 20.06 -23.51 11.40
N LEU A 84 19.68 -22.47 10.67
CA LEU A 84 18.29 -22.09 10.44
C LEU A 84 18.01 -22.05 8.94
N PRO A 85 16.97 -22.73 8.45
CA PRO A 85 16.57 -22.64 7.05
C PRO A 85 16.06 -21.24 6.72
N VAL A 86 16.41 -20.72 5.54
CA VAL A 86 15.87 -19.48 4.97
C VAL A 86 14.81 -19.89 3.96
N THR A 87 13.54 -19.71 4.30
CA THR A 87 12.39 -20.28 3.56
C THR A 87 11.25 -19.31 3.29
N GLY A 88 11.34 -18.06 3.72
CA GLY A 88 10.30 -17.04 3.53
C GLY A 88 10.89 -15.77 2.94
N LEU A 89 10.42 -15.37 1.76
CA LEU A 89 10.87 -14.17 1.07
C LEU A 89 9.66 -13.40 0.56
N ALA A 90 9.54 -12.14 0.91
CA ALA A 90 8.53 -11.25 0.35
C ALA A 90 8.89 -9.78 0.58
N VAL A 91 8.38 -8.90 -0.29
CA VAL A 91 8.41 -7.46 -0.05
C VAL A 91 7.35 -7.07 0.99
N ASP A 92 7.60 -6.00 1.72
CA ASP A 92 6.88 -5.60 2.94
C ASP A 92 5.36 -5.49 2.79
N GLN A 93 4.88 -4.81 1.76
CA GLN A 93 3.44 -4.56 1.60
C GLN A 93 2.68 -5.82 1.21
N GLN A 94 3.25 -6.66 0.39
CA GLN A 94 2.68 -7.95 0.00
C GLN A 94 2.71 -8.96 1.17
N ALA A 95 3.77 -8.91 1.98
CA ALA A 95 3.82 -9.70 3.21
C ALA A 95 2.69 -9.32 4.17
N ALA A 96 2.44 -8.01 4.38
CA ALA A 96 1.32 -7.54 5.18
C ALA A 96 -0.04 -7.95 4.58
N LEU A 97 -0.22 -7.83 3.25
CA LEU A 97 -1.43 -8.29 2.55
C LEU A 97 -1.71 -9.77 2.83
N PHE A 98 -0.66 -10.61 2.84
CA PHE A 98 -0.75 -12.03 3.14
C PHE A 98 -1.11 -12.29 4.60
N ALA A 99 -0.43 -11.61 5.55
CA ALA A 99 -0.70 -11.72 7.00
C ALA A 99 -2.14 -11.33 7.34
N GLU A 100 -2.67 -10.33 6.67
CA GLU A 100 -4.04 -9.86 6.83
C GLU A 100 -5.06 -10.75 6.10
N SER A 101 -4.63 -11.92 5.58
CA SER A 101 -5.48 -12.93 4.93
C SER A 101 -6.26 -12.42 3.72
N CYS A 102 -5.73 -11.45 2.98
CA CYS A 102 -6.34 -10.92 1.76
C CYS A 102 -6.05 -11.86 0.57
N PHE A 103 -6.54 -13.08 0.63
CA PHE A 103 -6.20 -14.14 -0.33
C PHE A 103 -7.01 -14.11 -1.62
N ASN A 104 -8.23 -13.57 -1.57
CA ASN A 104 -9.17 -13.62 -2.68
C ASN A 104 -9.23 -12.29 -3.44
N SER A 105 -9.56 -12.35 -4.73
CA SER A 105 -9.77 -11.15 -5.55
C SER A 105 -10.80 -10.22 -4.91
N GLY A 106 -10.46 -8.92 -4.81
CA GLY A 106 -11.28 -7.89 -4.16
C GLY A 106 -11.06 -7.74 -2.66
N GLU A 107 -10.28 -8.63 -2.01
CA GLU A 107 -9.82 -8.40 -0.63
C GLU A 107 -8.65 -7.43 -0.62
N ALA A 108 -8.65 -6.51 0.33
CA ALA A 108 -7.68 -5.43 0.36
C ALA A 108 -7.21 -5.08 1.78
N LYS A 109 -5.99 -4.55 1.83
CA LYS A 109 -5.44 -3.97 3.06
C LYS A 109 -4.95 -2.54 2.83
N CYS A 110 -4.89 -1.74 3.90
CA CYS A 110 -4.27 -0.42 3.87
C CYS A 110 -3.41 -0.20 5.11
N THR A 111 -2.11 0.01 4.89
CA THR A 111 -1.19 0.42 5.96
C THR A 111 -1.15 1.94 6.08
N TYR A 112 -1.55 2.47 7.23
CA TYR A 112 -1.57 3.89 7.56
C TYR A 112 -0.31 4.31 8.31
N GLY A 113 0.73 4.68 7.56
CA GLY A 113 2.01 5.21 8.05
C GLY A 113 2.17 6.70 7.81
N THR A 114 3.38 7.17 7.49
CA THR A 114 3.67 8.54 7.03
C THR A 114 2.83 8.91 5.81
N GLY A 115 2.77 8.01 4.83
CA GLY A 115 1.75 7.94 3.79
C GLY A 115 0.79 6.80 4.09
N ALA A 116 -0.01 6.41 3.10
CA ALA A 116 -0.80 5.18 3.18
C ALA A 116 -0.59 4.34 1.91
N PHE A 117 -0.57 3.02 2.10
CA PHE A 117 -0.39 2.04 1.03
C PHE A 117 -1.57 1.08 1.03
N ILE A 118 -2.38 1.16 -0.03
CA ILE A 118 -3.49 0.25 -0.23
C ILE A 118 -3.12 -0.79 -1.29
N LEU A 119 -3.28 -2.06 -0.96
CA LEU A 119 -3.14 -3.18 -1.87
C LEU A 119 -4.44 -3.95 -1.94
N ALA A 120 -4.84 -4.32 -3.16
CA ALA A 120 -5.99 -5.19 -3.39
C ALA A 120 -5.56 -6.41 -4.20
N THR A 121 -5.89 -7.59 -3.72
CA THR A 121 -5.66 -8.84 -4.45
C THR A 121 -6.52 -8.86 -5.71
N ALA A 122 -5.90 -9.12 -6.86
CA ALA A 122 -6.56 -9.13 -8.17
C ALA A 122 -6.91 -10.56 -8.65
N GLY A 123 -6.27 -11.58 -8.08
CA GLY A 123 -6.42 -12.98 -8.48
C GLY A 123 -5.24 -13.46 -9.31
N ASP A 124 -5.50 -14.44 -10.19
CA ASP A 124 -4.46 -15.16 -10.94
C ASP A 124 -4.11 -14.51 -12.28
N ASP A 125 -4.81 -13.45 -12.68
CA ASP A 125 -4.58 -12.73 -13.92
C ASP A 125 -3.99 -11.35 -13.67
N VAL A 126 -3.11 -10.90 -14.58
CA VAL A 126 -2.54 -9.55 -14.54
C VAL A 126 -3.61 -8.52 -14.90
N VAL A 127 -3.96 -7.63 -13.98
CA VAL A 127 -4.88 -6.54 -14.22
C VAL A 127 -4.14 -5.31 -14.71
N GLN A 128 -4.45 -4.86 -15.93
CA GLN A 128 -3.97 -3.58 -16.44
C GLN A 128 -4.85 -2.44 -15.95
N SER A 129 -4.33 -1.65 -15.03
CA SER A 129 -5.08 -0.57 -14.41
C SER A 129 -5.31 0.62 -15.35
N ARG A 130 -6.58 1.00 -15.54
CA ARG A 130 -6.99 2.24 -16.22
C ARG A 130 -6.61 3.49 -15.46
N ALA A 131 -6.52 3.38 -14.13
CA ALA A 131 -6.06 4.43 -13.24
C ALA A 131 -4.53 4.50 -13.14
N ARG A 132 -3.80 3.62 -13.87
CA ARG A 132 -2.35 3.49 -13.83
C ARG A 132 -1.81 3.16 -12.43
N LEU A 133 -2.56 2.35 -11.68
CA LEU A 133 -2.06 1.72 -10.47
C LEU A 133 -0.97 0.72 -10.83
N ALA A 134 -0.04 0.46 -9.92
CA ALA A 134 0.97 -0.54 -10.15
C ALA A 134 0.36 -1.95 -10.03
N ALA A 135 0.36 -2.72 -11.12
CA ALA A 135 0.12 -4.16 -11.06
C ALA A 135 1.41 -4.84 -10.58
N CYS A 136 1.29 -5.73 -9.61
CA CYS A 136 2.42 -6.43 -9.00
C CYS A 136 2.07 -7.89 -8.76
N VAL A 137 3.09 -8.71 -8.57
CA VAL A 137 2.91 -10.03 -7.98
C VAL A 137 2.62 -9.82 -6.48
N ALA A 138 1.52 -10.37 -5.99
CA ALA A 138 1.21 -10.41 -4.56
C ALA A 138 2.09 -11.47 -3.87
N TRP A 139 2.10 -12.68 -4.42
CA TRP A 139 2.99 -13.78 -4.06
C TRP A 139 3.02 -14.82 -5.18
N ARG A 140 4.05 -15.65 -5.18
CA ARG A 140 4.11 -16.89 -5.97
C ARG A 140 4.41 -18.04 -5.02
N LEU A 141 3.55 -19.06 -5.00
CA LEU A 141 3.63 -20.22 -4.12
C LEU A 141 3.47 -21.48 -4.93
N GLY A 142 4.43 -22.40 -4.84
CA GLY A 142 4.41 -23.66 -5.60
C GLY A 142 4.27 -23.44 -7.11
N GLY A 143 4.81 -22.36 -7.66
CA GLY A 143 4.73 -21.98 -9.05
C GLY A 143 3.44 -21.24 -9.47
N ALA A 144 2.42 -21.16 -8.59
CA ALA A 144 1.19 -20.42 -8.85
C ALA A 144 1.35 -18.94 -8.42
N THR A 145 1.05 -18.01 -9.34
CA THR A 145 1.19 -16.57 -9.10
C THR A 145 -0.17 -15.94 -8.82
N THR A 146 -0.24 -15.18 -7.74
CA THR A 146 -1.36 -14.28 -7.44
C THR A 146 -0.91 -12.84 -7.61
N TYR A 147 -1.75 -12.00 -8.22
CA TYR A 147 -1.46 -10.60 -8.50
C TYR A 147 -2.21 -9.66 -7.58
N CYS A 148 -1.71 -8.44 -7.44
CA CYS A 148 -2.37 -7.36 -6.73
C CYS A 148 -2.20 -6.02 -7.46
N LEU A 149 -3.10 -5.09 -7.15
CA LEU A 149 -2.94 -3.67 -7.48
C LEU A 149 -2.42 -2.93 -6.25
N ASP A 150 -1.47 -2.03 -6.46
CA ASP A 150 -0.86 -1.18 -5.43
C ASP A 150 -1.15 0.29 -5.72
N GLY A 151 -1.69 0.99 -4.72
CA GLY A 151 -1.95 2.42 -4.72
C GLY A 151 -1.33 3.10 -3.51
N GLN A 152 -0.83 4.32 -3.73
CA GLN A 152 -0.12 5.07 -2.71
C GLN A 152 -0.73 6.45 -2.47
N VAL A 153 -0.88 6.79 -1.20
CA VAL A 153 -1.16 8.13 -0.70
C VAL A 153 0.12 8.66 -0.07
N TYR A 154 0.70 9.70 -0.64
CA TYR A 154 2.02 10.19 -0.23
C TYR A 154 2.03 10.83 1.15
N THR A 155 0.90 11.38 1.58
CA THR A 155 0.77 12.09 2.86
C THR A 155 -0.49 11.67 3.61
N ALA A 156 -0.32 10.93 4.69
CA ALA A 156 -1.38 10.54 5.63
C ALA A 156 -0.96 10.92 7.06
N GLY A 157 -0.09 10.15 7.70
CA GLY A 157 0.44 10.48 9.02
C GLY A 157 1.26 11.76 9.04
N SER A 158 1.97 12.08 7.95
CA SER A 158 2.68 13.34 7.80
C SER A 158 1.77 14.56 7.83
N VAL A 159 0.52 14.45 7.35
CA VAL A 159 -0.47 15.54 7.47
C VAL A 159 -0.84 15.78 8.93
N VAL A 160 -0.98 14.72 9.73
CA VAL A 160 -1.26 14.83 11.17
C VAL A 160 -0.10 15.50 11.90
N GLY A 161 1.14 15.14 11.58
CA GLY A 161 2.33 15.83 12.09
C GLY A 161 2.35 17.32 11.70
N TRP A 162 2.00 17.63 10.45
CA TRP A 162 1.90 19.00 9.99
C TRP A 162 0.80 19.81 10.69
N LEU A 163 -0.35 19.19 11.04
CA LEU A 163 -1.37 19.86 11.87
C LEU A 163 -0.83 20.24 13.26
N GLN A 164 0.07 19.42 13.82
CA GLN A 164 0.73 19.73 15.09
C GLN A 164 1.71 20.89 14.94
N GLU A 165 2.49 20.95 13.86
CA GLU A 165 3.39 22.07 13.56
C GLU A 165 2.64 23.39 13.37
N LEU A 166 1.38 23.34 12.89
CA LEU A 166 0.49 24.50 12.76
C LEU A 166 -0.30 24.85 14.04
N ASP A 167 -0.07 24.16 15.15
CA ASP A 167 -0.84 24.31 16.39
C ASP A 167 -2.35 24.08 16.23
N LEU A 168 -2.77 23.34 15.19
CA LEU A 168 -4.18 22.98 14.98
C LEU A 168 -4.61 21.80 15.85
N ILE A 169 -3.68 20.95 16.24
CA ILE A 169 -3.84 19.89 17.24
C ILE A 169 -2.56 19.80 18.08
N SER A 170 -2.66 19.31 19.33
CA SER A 170 -1.51 19.10 20.20
C SER A 170 -0.93 17.68 20.07
N ALA A 171 -1.80 16.70 19.77
CA ALA A 171 -1.43 15.31 19.61
C ALA A 171 -2.35 14.62 18.58
N ALA A 172 -1.90 13.51 17.99
CA ALA A 172 -2.73 12.72 17.06
C ALA A 172 -4.06 12.25 17.69
N ALA A 173 -4.09 12.02 19.00
CA ALA A 173 -5.31 11.66 19.74
C ALA A 173 -6.38 12.77 19.75
N ASP A 174 -6.02 14.01 19.41
CA ASP A 174 -6.98 15.11 19.32
C ASP A 174 -7.90 14.98 18.10
N LEU A 175 -7.53 14.18 17.10
CA LEU A 175 -8.40 13.86 15.96
C LEU A 175 -9.74 13.27 16.40
N ASP A 176 -9.77 12.50 17.50
CA ASP A 176 -10.99 11.88 18.03
C ASP A 176 -11.77 12.79 19.00
N ARG A 177 -11.26 14.00 19.26
CA ARG A 177 -11.88 14.99 20.15
C ARG A 177 -12.49 16.16 19.41
N ILE A 178 -12.43 16.14 18.08
CA ILE A 178 -12.97 17.20 17.23
C ILE A 178 -14.50 17.25 17.38
N ASN A 179 -14.99 18.44 17.67
CA ASN A 179 -16.42 18.71 17.79
C ASN A 179 -16.88 19.64 16.65
N SER A 180 -17.12 19.06 15.49
CA SER A 180 -17.59 19.76 14.29
C SER A 180 -18.52 18.87 13.48
N ASP A 181 -19.61 19.45 13.02
CA ASP A 181 -20.55 18.86 12.03
C ASP A 181 -20.34 19.47 10.64
N ALA A 182 -19.41 20.41 10.51
CA ALA A 182 -19.22 21.17 9.27
C ALA A 182 -18.86 20.25 8.10
N ASP A 183 -19.57 20.43 7.01
CA ASP A 183 -19.46 19.62 5.79
C ASP A 183 -19.02 20.44 4.58
N ASP A 184 -18.98 21.77 4.75
CA ASP A 184 -18.67 22.71 3.66
C ASP A 184 -17.17 22.74 3.32
N VAL A 185 -16.31 22.41 4.29
CA VAL A 185 -14.87 22.46 4.13
C VAL A 185 -14.33 21.14 3.62
N VAL A 186 -13.62 21.19 2.50
CA VAL A 186 -12.92 20.04 1.92
C VAL A 186 -11.42 20.26 2.03
N PHE A 187 -10.68 19.24 2.46
CA PHE A 187 -9.21 19.25 2.45
C PHE A 187 -8.67 18.21 1.48
N VAL A 188 -7.75 18.63 0.62
CA VAL A 188 -7.01 17.71 -0.25
C VAL A 188 -5.59 17.57 0.28
N PRO A 189 -5.19 16.37 0.78
CA PRO A 189 -3.89 16.17 1.44
C PRO A 189 -2.75 15.99 0.44
N SER A 190 -2.67 16.81 -0.61
CA SER A 190 -1.61 16.73 -1.63
C SER A 190 -0.36 17.54 -1.26
N LEU A 191 0.12 17.42 0.00
CA LEU A 191 1.29 18.16 0.46
C LEU A 191 2.58 17.73 -0.23
N ALA A 192 2.64 16.49 -0.73
CA ALA A 192 3.73 15.93 -1.54
C ALA A 192 3.28 15.58 -2.98
N GLY A 193 2.18 16.16 -3.45
CA GLY A 193 1.56 15.82 -4.72
C GLY A 193 0.44 14.79 -4.60
N LEU A 194 -0.21 14.47 -5.73
CA LEU A 194 -1.25 13.45 -5.85
C LEU A 194 -0.73 12.29 -6.70
N GLY A 195 -0.84 11.08 -6.18
CA GLY A 195 -0.65 9.83 -6.91
C GLY A 195 -1.89 9.45 -7.71
N ALA A 196 -2.08 8.15 -7.94
CA ALA A 196 -3.26 7.62 -8.60
C ALA A 196 -4.56 8.04 -7.85
N PRO A 197 -5.66 8.20 -8.57
CA PRO A 197 -5.84 8.20 -10.01
C PRO A 197 -5.52 9.55 -10.68
N PHE A 198 -5.08 10.57 -9.92
CA PHE A 198 -4.92 11.96 -10.40
C PHE A 198 -3.58 12.22 -11.10
N TRP A 199 -2.52 11.55 -10.65
CA TRP A 199 -1.15 11.66 -11.18
C TRP A 199 -0.67 13.10 -11.38
N SER A 200 -0.74 13.90 -10.32
CA SER A 200 -0.30 15.31 -10.31
C SER A 200 0.80 15.53 -9.24
N PRO A 201 2.07 15.30 -9.58
CA PRO A 201 3.18 15.41 -8.61
C PRO A 201 3.41 16.85 -8.13
N HIS A 202 2.95 17.83 -8.90
CA HIS A 202 3.10 19.25 -8.57
C HIS A 202 1.86 19.85 -7.89
N ALA A 203 0.76 19.08 -7.72
CA ALA A 203 -0.39 19.54 -6.94
C ALA A 203 0.04 19.87 -5.51
N ARG A 204 -0.61 20.87 -4.92
CA ARG A 204 -0.40 21.26 -3.54
C ARG A 204 -1.71 21.14 -2.78
N GLY A 205 -1.62 20.71 -1.52
CA GLY A 205 -2.77 20.56 -0.63
C GLY A 205 -3.42 21.90 -0.29
N GLY A 206 -4.66 21.82 0.12
CA GLY A 206 -5.39 23.02 0.53
C GLY A 206 -6.77 22.73 1.08
N TRP A 207 -7.29 23.67 1.86
CA TRP A 207 -8.68 23.74 2.25
C TRP A 207 -9.47 24.55 1.23
N LEU A 208 -10.64 24.04 0.85
CA LEU A 208 -11.60 24.69 -0.03
C LEU A 208 -12.94 24.84 0.71
N GLY A 209 -13.75 25.83 0.34
CA GLY A 209 -15.06 26.05 0.97
C GLY A 209 -15.00 26.83 2.29
N LEU A 210 -13.90 27.56 2.56
CA LEU A 210 -13.75 28.38 3.76
C LEU A 210 -14.72 29.56 3.77
N SER A 211 -15.24 29.87 4.95
CA SER A 211 -16.07 31.04 5.22
C SER A 211 -15.65 31.74 6.52
N LEU A 212 -16.21 32.88 6.83
CA LEU A 212 -15.97 33.57 8.12
C LEU A 212 -16.49 32.77 9.33
N ALA A 213 -17.34 31.78 9.11
CA ALA A 213 -17.84 30.90 10.18
C ALA A 213 -16.91 29.68 10.40
N THR A 214 -15.96 29.41 9.51
CA THR A 214 -15.06 28.26 9.61
C THR A 214 -14.19 28.35 10.85
N ARG A 215 -14.18 27.29 11.64
CA ARG A 215 -13.44 27.17 12.89
C ARG A 215 -12.29 26.16 12.76
N ARG A 216 -11.42 26.15 13.74
CA ARG A 216 -10.29 25.21 13.83
C ARG A 216 -10.74 23.75 13.69
N ASP A 217 -11.79 23.36 14.40
CA ASP A 217 -12.28 21.98 14.39
C ASP A 217 -12.81 21.56 13.03
N ASP A 218 -13.38 22.50 12.25
CA ASP A 218 -13.83 22.25 10.88
C ASP A 218 -12.65 21.94 9.94
N LEU A 219 -11.54 22.66 10.13
CA LEU A 219 -10.30 22.43 9.38
C LEU A 219 -9.71 21.04 9.67
N VAL A 220 -9.66 20.65 10.95
CA VAL A 220 -9.13 19.35 11.35
C VAL A 220 -10.06 18.22 10.89
N ARG A 221 -11.37 18.38 11.03
CA ARG A 221 -12.36 17.44 10.50
C ARG A 221 -12.17 17.23 8.98
N ALA A 222 -12.03 18.31 8.24
CA ALA A 222 -11.80 18.23 6.80
C ALA A 222 -10.54 17.45 6.44
N VAL A 223 -9.50 17.49 7.27
CA VAL A 223 -8.26 16.67 7.09
C VAL A 223 -8.56 15.19 7.28
N ILE A 224 -9.30 14.81 8.32
CA ILE A 224 -9.69 13.41 8.56
C ILE A 224 -10.44 12.86 7.35
N TRP A 225 -11.47 13.59 6.90
CA TRP A 225 -12.26 13.19 5.72
C TRP A 225 -11.45 13.22 4.43
N GLY A 226 -10.49 14.15 4.28
CA GLY A 226 -9.62 14.24 3.12
C GLY A 226 -8.66 13.05 2.98
N ILE A 227 -8.11 12.56 4.09
CA ILE A 227 -7.28 11.35 4.10
C ILE A 227 -8.14 10.13 3.72
N ALA A 228 -9.31 9.97 4.35
CA ALA A 228 -10.23 8.88 4.05
C ALA A 228 -10.72 8.91 2.60
N ALA A 229 -11.04 10.10 2.06
CA ALA A 229 -11.51 10.25 0.69
C ALA A 229 -10.46 9.89 -0.36
N GLN A 230 -9.19 10.21 -0.11
CA GLN A 230 -8.12 9.83 -1.03
C GLN A 230 -7.98 8.31 -1.12
N ILE A 231 -8.05 7.61 0.01
CA ILE A 231 -8.00 6.15 0.06
C ILE A 231 -9.27 5.53 -0.55
N ALA A 232 -10.45 6.07 -0.27
CA ALA A 232 -11.70 5.61 -0.87
C ALA A 232 -11.70 5.78 -2.40
N SER A 233 -11.13 6.89 -2.92
CA SER A 233 -10.96 7.11 -4.36
C SER A 233 -10.02 6.08 -5.00
N LEU A 234 -8.92 5.71 -4.31
CA LEU A 234 -8.03 4.63 -4.75
C LEU A 234 -8.73 3.27 -4.71
N ALA A 235 -9.41 2.95 -3.62
CA ALA A 235 -10.14 1.69 -3.45
C ALA A 235 -11.20 1.51 -4.53
N ARG A 236 -11.92 2.58 -4.88
CA ARG A 236 -12.88 2.57 -6.00
C ARG A 236 -12.19 2.31 -7.33
N ALA A 237 -11.08 2.99 -7.62
CA ALA A 237 -10.32 2.77 -8.85
C ALA A 237 -9.79 1.32 -8.95
N MET A 238 -9.36 0.72 -7.83
CA MET A 238 -8.98 -0.69 -7.77
C MET A 238 -10.16 -1.62 -8.05
N GLY A 239 -11.30 -1.37 -7.42
CA GLY A 239 -12.53 -2.14 -7.64
C GLY A 239 -13.01 -2.08 -9.09
N ASP A 240 -12.95 -0.89 -9.72
CA ASP A 240 -13.29 -0.70 -11.14
C ASP A 240 -12.35 -1.48 -12.08
N ASP A 241 -11.06 -1.57 -11.75
CA ASP A 241 -10.06 -2.30 -12.53
C ASP A 241 -10.15 -3.82 -12.30
N ILE A 242 -10.43 -4.28 -11.08
CA ILE A 242 -10.63 -5.71 -10.73
C ILE A 242 -12.01 -6.20 -11.21
N GLY A 243 -12.96 -5.29 -11.45
CA GLY A 243 -14.32 -5.61 -11.90
C GLY A 243 -15.33 -5.91 -10.77
N ARG A 244 -14.98 -5.60 -9.52
CA ARG A 244 -15.85 -5.72 -8.34
C ARG A 244 -15.44 -4.72 -7.25
N PRO A 245 -16.38 -4.20 -6.44
CA PRO A 245 -16.03 -3.36 -5.30
C PRO A 245 -15.21 -4.16 -4.28
N LEU A 246 -14.45 -3.44 -3.44
CA LEU A 246 -13.78 -4.09 -2.31
C LEU A 246 -14.81 -4.46 -1.23
N ASP A 247 -14.83 -5.71 -0.81
CA ASP A 247 -15.80 -6.22 0.15
C ASP A 247 -15.57 -5.68 1.57
N ARG A 248 -14.33 -5.39 1.91
CA ARG A 248 -13.84 -4.84 3.18
C ARG A 248 -12.45 -4.24 3.01
N LEU A 249 -12.03 -3.44 3.97
CA LEU A 249 -10.66 -2.96 4.04
C LEU A 249 -10.06 -3.37 5.39
N ARG A 250 -9.02 -4.21 5.36
CA ARG A 250 -8.21 -4.51 6.54
C ARG A 250 -7.15 -3.43 6.70
N VAL A 251 -6.88 -3.02 7.94
CA VAL A 251 -6.02 -1.86 8.18
C VAL A 251 -5.05 -2.09 9.32
N ASP A 252 -3.84 -1.59 9.11
CA ASP A 252 -2.77 -1.54 10.10
C ASP A 252 -2.05 -0.18 10.11
N GLY A 253 -1.09 -0.01 10.99
CA GLY A 253 -0.29 1.20 11.07
C GLY A 253 -0.77 2.22 12.11
N GLY A 254 0.04 3.28 12.29
CA GLY A 254 -0.10 4.17 13.44
C GLY A 254 -1.39 5.01 13.49
N LEU A 255 -1.93 5.41 12.34
CA LEU A 255 -3.14 6.22 12.26
C LEU A 255 -4.43 5.43 12.49
N THR A 256 -4.40 4.10 12.47
CA THR A 256 -5.59 3.28 12.79
C THR A 256 -6.07 3.44 14.22
N ARG A 257 -5.27 4.11 15.07
CA ARG A 257 -5.66 4.49 16.44
C ARG A 257 -6.73 5.58 16.46
N SER A 258 -6.92 6.35 15.38
CA SER A 258 -7.99 7.35 15.31
C SER A 258 -9.28 6.68 14.87
N ALA A 259 -10.23 6.55 15.80
CA ALA A 259 -11.56 6.01 15.54
C ALA A 259 -12.34 6.89 14.56
N SER A 260 -12.15 8.22 14.63
CA SER A 260 -12.77 9.18 13.71
C SER A 260 -12.31 8.97 12.26
N LEU A 261 -11.00 8.71 12.05
CA LEU A 261 -10.47 8.42 10.72
C LEU A 261 -10.98 7.06 10.19
N MET A 262 -10.98 6.04 11.03
CA MET A 262 -11.45 4.70 10.63
C MET A 262 -12.95 4.72 10.31
N GLN A 263 -13.75 5.46 11.08
CA GLN A 263 -15.17 5.62 10.76
C GLN A 263 -15.39 6.40 9.45
N ALA A 264 -14.67 7.51 9.24
CA ALA A 264 -14.74 8.26 7.98
C ALA A 264 -14.31 7.38 6.79
N GLN A 265 -13.34 6.48 6.98
CA GLN A 265 -12.91 5.53 5.96
C GLN A 265 -14.02 4.52 5.63
N ALA A 266 -14.66 3.92 6.64
CA ALA A 266 -15.77 2.99 6.44
C ALA A 266 -16.95 3.69 5.75
N ASP A 267 -17.27 4.90 6.18
CA ASP A 267 -18.36 5.71 5.63
C ASP A 267 -18.15 6.02 4.15
N LEU A 268 -16.95 6.45 3.73
CA LEU A 268 -16.67 6.77 2.34
C LEU A 268 -16.44 5.54 1.46
N LEU A 269 -15.94 4.46 2.03
CA LEU A 269 -15.71 3.21 1.30
C LEU A 269 -17.03 2.44 1.10
N GLN A 270 -18.02 2.65 1.99
CA GLN A 270 -19.28 1.89 2.06
C GLN A 270 -19.04 0.38 2.24
N ALA A 271 -17.95 0.05 2.97
CA ALA A 271 -17.56 -1.31 3.34
C ALA A 271 -16.94 -1.32 4.73
N PRO A 272 -16.96 -2.46 5.46
CA PRO A 272 -16.35 -2.56 6.77
C PRO A 272 -14.84 -2.27 6.73
N VAL A 273 -14.35 -1.55 7.75
CA VAL A 273 -12.92 -1.35 8.02
C VAL A 273 -12.55 -2.17 9.25
N GLU A 274 -11.67 -3.17 9.07
CA GLU A 274 -11.27 -4.13 10.09
C GLU A 274 -9.84 -3.84 10.57
N LEU A 275 -9.66 -3.55 11.86
CA LEU A 275 -8.33 -3.31 12.44
C LEU A 275 -7.60 -4.64 12.67
N TYR A 276 -6.46 -4.79 12.00
CA TYR A 276 -5.57 -5.94 12.20
C TYR A 276 -4.99 -5.95 13.63
N PRO A 277 -4.91 -7.11 14.32
CA PRO A 277 -4.58 -7.16 15.74
C PRO A 277 -3.10 -6.94 16.07
N SER A 278 -2.21 -6.94 15.08
CA SER A 278 -0.76 -6.80 15.31
C SER A 278 -0.18 -5.60 14.54
N PRO A 279 0.73 -4.84 15.15
CA PRO A 279 1.49 -3.81 14.44
C PRO A 279 2.56 -4.41 13.51
N ASP A 280 2.82 -5.72 13.60
CA ASP A 280 3.92 -6.41 12.92
C ASP A 280 3.43 -7.24 11.72
N ALA A 281 2.37 -6.81 11.03
CA ALA A 281 1.76 -7.52 9.90
C ALA A 281 2.81 -7.99 8.87
N THR A 282 3.74 -7.12 8.49
CA THR A 282 4.84 -7.44 7.56
C THR A 282 5.68 -8.62 8.05
N ALA A 283 6.15 -8.59 9.30
CA ALA A 283 6.98 -9.65 9.85
C ALA A 283 6.21 -10.97 9.97
N LEU A 284 4.94 -10.91 10.37
CA LEU A 284 4.05 -12.07 10.45
C LEU A 284 3.80 -12.68 9.08
N GLY A 285 3.67 -11.86 8.03
CA GLY A 285 3.50 -12.33 6.66
C GLY A 285 4.74 -13.06 6.12
N VAL A 286 5.93 -12.50 6.33
CA VAL A 286 7.18 -13.20 5.98
C VAL A 286 7.31 -14.50 6.78
N GLY A 287 6.97 -14.47 8.07
CA GLY A 287 6.92 -15.68 8.91
C GLY A 287 5.93 -16.73 8.40
N ALA A 288 4.79 -16.31 7.83
CA ALA A 288 3.83 -17.23 7.22
C ALA A 288 4.40 -17.89 5.95
N PHE A 289 5.08 -17.15 5.06
CA PHE A 289 5.80 -17.75 3.94
C PHE A 289 6.89 -18.72 4.41
N ALA A 290 7.62 -18.39 5.49
CA ALA A 290 8.62 -19.28 6.05
C ALA A 290 8.00 -20.57 6.62
N ARG A 291 6.81 -20.51 7.20
CA ARG A 291 6.05 -21.70 7.64
C ARG A 291 5.64 -22.60 6.48
N LEU A 292 5.23 -22.01 5.35
CA LEU A 292 4.94 -22.77 4.13
C LEU A 292 6.20 -23.44 3.60
N GLY A 293 7.29 -22.69 3.41
CA GLY A 293 8.55 -23.21 2.85
C GLY A 293 9.26 -24.23 3.72
N SER A 294 9.06 -24.18 5.05
CA SER A 294 9.57 -25.21 5.98
C SER A 294 8.67 -26.43 6.11
N GLY A 295 7.47 -26.41 5.49
CA GLY A 295 6.48 -27.46 5.65
C GLY A 295 5.78 -27.48 7.02
N SER A 296 5.93 -26.41 7.83
CA SER A 296 5.24 -26.25 9.11
C SER A 296 3.77 -25.85 8.95
N ALA A 297 3.36 -25.46 7.75
CA ALA A 297 2.00 -25.21 7.32
C ALA A 297 1.81 -25.71 5.90
N SER A 298 0.60 -26.15 5.56
CA SER A 298 0.27 -26.72 4.25
C SER A 298 -0.58 -25.78 3.38
N THR A 299 -1.19 -24.76 3.99
CA THR A 299 -2.04 -23.78 3.30
C THR A 299 -1.73 -22.36 3.77
N ALA A 300 -2.09 -21.36 2.96
CA ALA A 300 -1.95 -19.95 3.32
C ALA A 300 -2.69 -19.62 4.63
N ALA A 301 -3.93 -20.09 4.78
CA ALA A 301 -4.72 -19.87 5.98
C ALA A 301 -4.08 -20.52 7.23
N GLU A 302 -3.54 -21.74 7.12
CA GLU A 302 -2.80 -22.38 8.20
C GLU A 302 -1.50 -21.63 8.54
N ALA A 303 -0.80 -21.12 7.51
CA ALA A 303 0.44 -20.40 7.69
C ALA A 303 0.25 -19.07 8.42
N VAL A 304 -0.79 -18.33 8.11
CA VAL A 304 -1.14 -17.08 8.80
C VAL A 304 -1.72 -17.36 10.18
N GLY A 305 -2.53 -18.44 10.31
CA GLY A 305 -3.28 -18.76 11.53
C GLY A 305 -4.57 -17.95 11.65
N GLU A 306 -5.36 -18.28 12.68
CA GLU A 306 -6.61 -17.58 12.97
C GLU A 306 -6.33 -16.24 13.66
N TRP A 307 -7.03 -15.21 13.24
CA TRP A 307 -7.03 -13.90 13.90
C TRP A 307 -8.42 -13.26 13.82
N SER A 308 -8.67 -12.31 14.71
CA SER A 308 -9.91 -11.53 14.71
C SER A 308 -9.55 -10.04 14.78
N PRO A 309 -10.31 -9.17 14.10
CA PRO A 309 -10.06 -7.75 14.16
C PRO A 309 -10.21 -7.19 15.59
N VAL A 310 -9.33 -6.28 15.98
CA VAL A 310 -9.41 -5.58 17.28
C VAL A 310 -10.66 -4.71 17.33
N ALA A 311 -11.05 -4.13 16.20
CA ALA A 311 -12.27 -3.37 16.03
C ALA A 311 -12.74 -3.45 14.58
N VAL A 312 -14.05 -3.30 14.38
CA VAL A 312 -14.69 -3.20 13.06
C VAL A 312 -15.48 -1.91 13.03
N PHE A 313 -15.28 -1.12 11.99
CA PHE A 313 -16.04 0.10 11.72
C PHE A 313 -16.96 -0.18 10.53
N GLU A 314 -18.24 -0.23 10.81
CA GLU A 314 -19.28 -0.37 9.80
C GLU A 314 -19.67 1.01 9.23
N PRO A 315 -20.02 1.10 7.94
CA PRO A 315 -20.56 2.34 7.36
C PRO A 315 -21.78 2.84 8.13
N ARG A 316 -21.81 4.14 8.43
CA ARG A 316 -22.92 4.81 9.11
C ARG A 316 -23.60 5.85 8.25
N LEU A 317 -22.88 6.38 7.25
CA LEU A 317 -23.46 7.30 6.29
C LEU A 317 -24.36 6.57 5.30
N ASP A 318 -25.41 7.26 4.86
CA ASP A 318 -26.20 6.84 3.72
C ASP A 318 -25.31 6.73 2.46
N PRO A 319 -25.47 5.69 1.62
CA PRO A 319 -24.64 5.51 0.42
C PRO A 319 -24.66 6.69 -0.55
N ALA A 320 -25.79 7.38 -0.69
CA ALA A 320 -25.90 8.56 -1.55
C ALA A 320 -25.12 9.74 -0.98
N GLU A 321 -25.19 9.95 0.34
CA GLU A 321 -24.40 10.99 1.03
C GLU A 321 -22.89 10.71 0.93
N ALA A 322 -22.47 9.47 1.15
CA ALA A 322 -21.07 9.06 1.00
C ALA A 322 -20.55 9.29 -0.43
N ALA A 323 -21.34 8.93 -1.44
CA ALA A 323 -21.01 9.15 -2.84
C ALA A 323 -20.91 10.65 -3.18
N GLU A 324 -21.81 11.49 -2.66
CA GLU A 324 -21.77 12.94 -2.86
C GLU A 324 -20.51 13.56 -2.23
N ARG A 325 -20.17 13.17 -0.99
CA ARG A 325 -18.97 13.64 -0.30
C ARG A 325 -17.69 13.25 -1.06
N LEU A 326 -17.60 12.01 -1.50
CA LEU A 326 -16.46 11.53 -2.27
C LEU A 326 -16.35 12.27 -3.61
N ALA A 327 -17.46 12.46 -4.33
CA ALA A 327 -17.48 13.20 -5.60
C ALA A 327 -17.04 14.66 -5.43
N ARG A 328 -17.49 15.33 -4.36
CA ARG A 328 -17.08 16.69 -4.02
C ARG A 328 -15.57 16.77 -3.73
N TRP A 329 -15.05 15.83 -2.96
CA TRP A 329 -13.61 15.74 -2.69
C TRP A 329 -12.80 15.50 -3.98
N GLU A 330 -13.24 14.62 -4.85
CA GLU A 330 -12.57 14.34 -6.12
C GLU A 330 -12.59 15.54 -7.07
N ALA A 331 -13.69 16.32 -7.08
CA ALA A 331 -13.75 17.56 -7.84
C ALA A 331 -12.72 18.58 -7.33
N ALA A 332 -12.57 18.70 -6.01
CA ALA A 332 -11.55 19.55 -5.39
C ALA A 332 -10.12 19.07 -5.74
N ALA A 333 -9.86 17.77 -5.69
CA ALA A 333 -8.56 17.19 -6.06
C ALA A 333 -8.22 17.45 -7.53
N ARG A 334 -9.19 17.30 -8.45
CA ARG A 334 -9.01 17.62 -9.88
C ARG A 334 -8.73 19.10 -10.09
N ALA A 335 -9.45 20.01 -9.42
CA ALA A 335 -9.20 21.44 -9.53
C ALA A 335 -7.79 21.83 -9.09
N LEU A 336 -7.27 21.26 -7.98
CA LEU A 336 -5.90 21.50 -7.54
C LEU A 336 -4.86 20.89 -8.49
N ALA A 337 -5.15 19.73 -9.09
CA ALA A 337 -4.29 19.13 -10.11
C ALA A 337 -4.23 19.99 -11.39
N GLU A 338 -5.35 20.58 -11.81
CA GLU A 338 -5.40 21.52 -12.96
C GLU A 338 -4.63 22.79 -12.69
N LEU A 339 -4.79 23.40 -11.51
CA LEU A 339 -4.03 24.60 -11.11
C LEU A 339 -2.51 24.35 -11.12
N ALA A 340 -2.08 23.12 -10.81
CA ALA A 340 -0.68 22.76 -10.84
C ALA A 340 -0.13 22.68 -12.27
N ARG A 341 -0.92 22.24 -13.26
CA ARG A 341 -0.51 22.14 -14.68
C ARG A 341 -0.26 23.51 -15.31
N GLY A 342 -0.96 24.56 -14.87
CA GLY A 342 -0.79 25.93 -15.40
C GLY A 342 0.47 26.64 -14.89
N ARG A 343 1.28 26.01 -14.06
CA ARG A 343 2.50 26.58 -13.46
C ARG A 343 3.80 25.93 -13.97
N GLY A 344 3.73 25.02 -14.94
CA GLY A 344 4.86 24.29 -15.51
C GLY A 344 5.30 24.78 -16.90
#